data_6c5cc18657651beca975c96efad54723
#
_entry.id   6c5cc18657651beca975c96efad54723
#
_cell.length_a   1.000
_cell.length_b   1.000
_cell.length_c   1.000
_cell.angle_alpha   90.00
_cell.angle_beta   90.00
_cell.angle_gamma   90.00
#
_symmetry.space_group_name_H-M   'P 1'
#
loop_
_entity.id
_entity.type
_entity.pdbx_description
1 polymer ?
#
loop_
_entity_poly.entity_id
_entity_poly.type
_entity_poly.pdbx_seq_one_letter_code
_entity_poly.pdbx_strand_id
1 'polypeptide(L)'
;MAIPGVSLATLKSRLGVSGADSDNVLSGILCGAERSAVVYLGYDPGSATATEYYSGEGSEFITLRRKPVTSVTAVYEDADGRYGEGTDPFPAETLLVEGEDYSLRIDGGGRTGILVRHGRFWPYSYRRPPNRLGSELSPEFGSIKVEYVAGYTADQLGDIAEAVLLEAASRYQLRSGGVGPFQSESLDGYSYSRANLTRDPGGAFANPLARDILKPHRLIPWA
;
A
#
# COMPACT_ATOMS: atom_id res chain seq x y z
N MET A 1 9.34 -6.12 4.24
CA MET A 1 8.47 -5.75 3.15
C MET A 1 9.36 -5.58 1.93
N ALA A 2 9.12 -6.29 0.85
CA ALA A 2 9.95 -6.21 -0.34
C ALA A 2 9.01 -6.01 -1.55
N ILE A 3 9.19 -4.92 -2.26
CA ILE A 3 8.50 -4.70 -3.53
C ILE A 3 9.22 -5.58 -4.58
N PRO A 4 8.53 -6.52 -5.24
CA PRO A 4 9.13 -7.33 -6.28
C PRO A 4 9.80 -6.47 -7.35
N GLY A 5 11.00 -6.88 -7.78
CA GLY A 5 11.82 -6.10 -8.72
C GLY A 5 12.75 -5.07 -8.06
N VAL A 6 12.53 -4.73 -6.80
CA VAL A 6 13.40 -3.86 -6.02
C VAL A 6 14.41 -4.73 -5.25
N SER A 7 15.66 -4.61 -5.60
CA SER A 7 16.74 -5.34 -4.91
C SER A 7 18.03 -4.51 -4.85
N LEU A 8 18.88 -4.84 -3.88
CA LEU A 8 20.20 -4.22 -3.77
C LEU A 8 21.01 -4.43 -5.05
N ALA A 9 20.94 -5.62 -5.64
CA ALA A 9 21.64 -5.95 -6.87
C ALA A 9 21.19 -5.07 -8.04
N THR A 10 19.86 -4.87 -8.20
CA THR A 10 19.27 -4.01 -9.23
C THR A 10 19.73 -2.55 -9.03
N LEU A 11 19.71 -2.07 -7.78
CA LEU A 11 20.15 -0.70 -7.47
C LEU A 11 21.65 -0.53 -7.76
N LYS A 12 22.50 -1.49 -7.37
CA LYS A 12 23.94 -1.45 -7.66
C LYS A 12 24.22 -1.45 -9.16
N SER A 13 23.54 -2.30 -9.91
CA SER A 13 23.64 -2.33 -11.39
C SER A 13 23.28 -0.97 -12.01
N ARG A 14 22.23 -0.34 -11.53
CA ARG A 14 21.79 0.99 -12.02
C ARG A 14 22.79 2.10 -11.69
N LEU A 15 23.43 2.02 -10.54
CA LEU A 15 24.43 3.01 -10.09
C LEU A 15 25.85 2.76 -10.63
N GLY A 16 26.10 1.61 -11.26
CA GLY A 16 27.44 1.20 -11.67
C GLY A 16 28.37 0.90 -10.49
N VAL A 17 27.80 0.56 -9.31
CA VAL A 17 28.56 0.26 -8.09
C VAL A 17 28.87 -1.22 -8.02
N SER A 18 30.16 -1.56 -7.87
CA SER A 18 30.66 -2.93 -7.65
C SER A 18 31.26 -3.08 -6.25
N GLY A 19 31.40 -4.33 -5.77
CA GLY A 19 31.94 -4.62 -4.43
C GLY A 19 30.88 -4.48 -3.33
N ALA A 20 31.27 -4.75 -2.09
CA ALA A 20 30.38 -4.80 -0.92
C ALA A 20 30.48 -3.56 0.01
N ASP A 21 31.44 -2.68 -0.22
CA ASP A 21 31.77 -1.57 0.70
C ASP A 21 30.59 -0.61 0.92
N SER A 22 29.72 -0.46 -0.08
CA SER A 22 28.56 0.42 -0.02
C SER A 22 27.25 -0.30 0.30
N ASP A 23 27.25 -1.62 0.51
CA ASP A 23 26.02 -2.42 0.60
C ASP A 23 25.11 -2.01 1.77
N ASN A 24 25.70 -1.76 2.95
CA ASN A 24 24.95 -1.30 4.12
C ASN A 24 24.25 0.05 3.87
N VAL A 25 24.95 0.95 3.19
CA VAL A 25 24.45 2.28 2.88
C VAL A 25 23.33 2.20 1.84
N LEU A 26 23.56 1.44 0.78
CA LEU A 26 22.60 1.25 -0.30
C LEU A 26 21.34 0.53 0.19
N SER A 27 21.46 -0.48 1.05
CA SER A 27 20.34 -1.17 1.69
C SER A 27 19.51 -0.23 2.54
N GLY A 28 20.13 0.63 3.34
CA GLY A 28 19.45 1.62 4.14
C GLY A 28 18.69 2.65 3.29
N ILE A 29 19.31 3.12 2.20
CA ILE A 29 18.67 4.06 1.26
C ILE A 29 17.49 3.39 0.55
N LEU A 30 17.65 2.14 0.11
CA LEU A 30 16.61 1.38 -0.57
C LEU A 30 15.39 1.17 0.33
N CYS A 31 15.61 0.71 1.55
CA CYS A 31 14.55 0.56 2.55
C CYS A 31 13.82 1.89 2.82
N GLY A 32 14.57 3.00 2.91
CA GLY A 32 13.98 4.33 3.07
C GLY A 32 13.16 4.77 1.85
N ALA A 33 13.58 4.44 0.63
CA ALA A 33 12.84 4.73 -0.59
C ALA A 33 11.56 3.90 -0.69
N GLU A 34 11.61 2.59 -0.41
CA GLU A 34 10.43 1.72 -0.33
C GLU A 34 9.40 2.25 0.67
N ARG A 35 9.85 2.59 1.87
CA ARG A 35 8.95 3.14 2.89
C ARG A 35 8.31 4.46 2.46
N SER A 36 9.06 5.35 1.80
CA SER A 36 8.49 6.60 1.27
C SER A 36 7.44 6.35 0.21
N ALA A 37 7.65 5.35 -0.67
CA ALA A 37 6.68 4.96 -1.68
C ALA A 37 5.39 4.44 -1.04
N VAL A 38 5.47 3.55 -0.06
CA VAL A 38 4.30 3.01 0.66
C VAL A 38 3.51 4.10 1.37
N VAL A 39 4.20 5.01 2.08
CA VAL A 39 3.55 6.15 2.74
C VAL A 39 2.85 7.05 1.73
N TYR A 40 3.47 7.29 0.58
CA TYR A 40 2.87 8.11 -0.47
C TYR A 40 1.67 7.45 -1.14
N LEU A 41 1.75 6.14 -1.41
CA LEU A 41 0.66 5.36 -1.98
C LEU A 41 -0.53 5.23 -1.01
N GLY A 42 -0.27 5.25 0.30
CA GLY A 42 -1.27 5.03 1.34
C GLY A 42 -1.61 3.55 1.58
N TYR A 43 -0.90 2.63 0.93
CA TYR A 43 -1.07 1.18 1.09
C TYR A 43 0.22 0.44 0.71
N ASP A 44 0.29 -0.84 1.12
CA ASP A 44 1.33 -1.77 0.68
C ASP A 44 0.99 -2.30 -0.73
N PRO A 45 1.77 -2.00 -1.77
CA PRO A 45 1.46 -2.45 -3.13
C PRO A 45 1.70 -3.94 -3.35
N GLY A 46 2.46 -4.62 -2.47
CA GLY A 46 2.75 -6.05 -2.62
C GLY A 46 1.51 -6.91 -2.41
N SER A 47 1.39 -7.98 -3.21
CA SER A 47 0.30 -8.95 -3.07
C SER A 47 0.42 -9.70 -1.75
N ALA A 48 -0.65 -9.68 -0.96
CA ALA A 48 -0.73 -10.39 0.31
C ALA A 48 -2.18 -10.77 0.62
N THR A 49 -2.34 -11.87 1.36
CA THR A 49 -3.62 -12.22 1.97
C THR A 49 -3.95 -11.24 3.09
N ALA A 50 -5.18 -10.77 3.11
CA ALA A 50 -5.72 -9.91 4.15
C ALA A 50 -6.94 -10.57 4.78
N THR A 51 -7.05 -10.47 6.10
CA THR A 51 -8.27 -10.81 6.84
C THR A 51 -8.76 -9.52 7.47
N GLU A 52 -9.97 -9.13 7.14
CA GLU A 52 -10.57 -7.88 7.62
C GLU A 52 -12.00 -8.11 8.10
N TYR A 53 -12.40 -7.29 9.06
CA TYR A 53 -13.71 -7.33 9.67
C TYR A 53 -14.49 -6.07 9.33
N TYR A 54 -15.78 -6.25 9.00
CA TYR A 54 -16.66 -5.17 8.55
C TYR A 54 -17.99 -5.19 9.30
N SER A 55 -18.60 -4.02 9.41
CA SER A 55 -20.02 -3.85 9.69
C SER A 55 -20.76 -3.58 8.39
N GLY A 56 -21.90 -4.22 8.18
CA GLY A 56 -22.65 -4.06 6.93
C GLY A 56 -23.39 -2.74 6.79
N GLU A 57 -23.56 -1.98 7.85
CA GLU A 57 -24.23 -0.67 7.87
C GLU A 57 -25.61 -0.64 7.19
N GLY A 58 -26.26 -1.79 6.99
CA GLY A 58 -27.52 -1.90 6.27
C GLY A 58 -27.41 -1.59 4.76
N SER A 59 -26.21 -1.68 4.20
CA SER A 59 -25.92 -1.48 2.78
C SER A 59 -25.89 -2.82 2.04
N GLU A 60 -26.16 -2.81 0.75
CA GLU A 60 -25.89 -3.96 -0.14
C GLU A 60 -24.39 -4.09 -0.47
N PHE A 61 -23.61 -3.06 -0.20
CA PHE A 61 -22.23 -2.94 -0.65
C PHE A 61 -21.27 -2.84 0.54
N ILE A 62 -20.17 -3.60 0.46
CA ILE A 62 -18.98 -3.42 1.31
C ILE A 62 -17.79 -3.15 0.42
N THR A 63 -17.10 -2.03 0.69
CA THR A 63 -15.85 -1.71 0.00
C THR A 63 -14.69 -2.26 0.80
N LEU A 64 -13.90 -3.15 0.19
CA LEU A 64 -12.71 -3.71 0.80
C LEU A 64 -11.63 -2.63 0.96
N ARG A 65 -10.94 -2.64 2.11
CA ARG A 65 -9.97 -1.57 2.48
C ARG A 65 -8.67 -1.69 1.72
N ARG A 66 -8.10 -2.90 1.62
CA ARG A 66 -6.86 -3.13 0.86
C ARG A 66 -7.16 -3.25 -0.62
N LYS A 67 -6.37 -2.56 -1.43
CA LYS A 67 -6.52 -2.49 -2.89
C LYS A 67 -5.15 -2.57 -3.58
N PRO A 68 -5.09 -3.00 -4.82
CA PRO A 68 -6.17 -3.60 -5.61
C PRO A 68 -6.56 -4.98 -5.09
N VAL A 69 -7.84 -5.33 -5.22
CA VAL A 69 -8.35 -6.66 -4.85
C VAL A 69 -8.17 -7.61 -6.04
N THR A 70 -7.59 -8.77 -5.78
CA THR A 70 -7.35 -9.79 -6.82
C THR A 70 -8.40 -10.90 -6.75
N SER A 71 -8.68 -11.40 -5.55
CA SER A 71 -9.66 -12.46 -5.32
C SER A 71 -10.14 -12.44 -3.87
N VAL A 72 -11.34 -12.93 -3.64
CA VAL A 72 -11.86 -13.21 -2.30
C VAL A 72 -11.75 -14.71 -2.05
N THR A 73 -11.22 -15.09 -0.91
CA THR A 73 -11.04 -16.49 -0.52
C THR A 73 -12.22 -17.00 0.28
N ALA A 74 -12.72 -16.19 1.22
CA ALA A 74 -13.84 -16.53 2.07
C ALA A 74 -14.55 -15.29 2.60
N VAL A 75 -15.86 -15.34 2.71
CA VAL A 75 -16.69 -14.33 3.37
C VAL A 75 -17.57 -15.03 4.39
N TYR A 76 -17.54 -14.56 5.62
CA TYR A 76 -18.37 -15.05 6.70
C TYR A 76 -19.28 -13.94 7.18
N GLU A 77 -20.54 -14.28 7.47
CA GLU A 77 -21.53 -13.36 8.01
C GLU A 77 -22.13 -13.96 9.28
N ASP A 78 -21.85 -13.39 10.43
CA ASP A 78 -22.43 -13.81 11.71
C ASP A 78 -23.42 -12.74 12.20
N ALA A 79 -24.70 -13.00 11.97
CA ALA A 79 -25.79 -12.13 12.39
C ALA A 79 -25.98 -12.14 13.92
N ASP A 80 -25.53 -13.17 14.63
CA ASP A 80 -25.63 -13.29 16.08
C ASP A 80 -24.56 -12.48 16.82
N GLY A 81 -23.62 -11.91 16.07
CA GLY A 81 -22.73 -10.87 16.57
C GLY A 81 -21.52 -11.37 17.34
N ARG A 82 -20.89 -12.45 16.90
CA ARG A 82 -19.62 -12.90 17.50
C ARG A 82 -18.43 -12.01 17.20
N TYR A 83 -18.51 -11.21 16.18
CA TYR A 83 -17.60 -10.10 15.84
C TYR A 83 -16.10 -10.42 15.77
N GLY A 84 -15.72 -11.69 15.73
CA GLY A 84 -14.31 -12.12 15.70
C GLY A 84 -13.56 -11.88 17.00
N GLU A 85 -14.26 -11.70 18.12
CA GLU A 85 -13.63 -11.53 19.44
C GLU A 85 -12.92 -12.81 19.89
N GLY A 86 -11.63 -12.67 20.23
CA GLY A 86 -10.86 -13.67 20.94
C GLY A 86 -10.63 -14.97 20.14
N THR A 87 -10.86 -16.09 20.80
CA THR A 87 -10.65 -17.44 20.28
C THR A 87 -11.89 -18.05 19.62
N ASP A 88 -12.97 -17.28 19.49
CA ASP A 88 -14.23 -17.78 18.93
C ASP A 88 -14.26 -17.49 17.42
N PRO A 89 -13.88 -18.45 16.56
CA PRO A 89 -13.89 -18.28 15.11
C PRO A 89 -15.32 -18.14 14.62
N PHE A 90 -15.51 -17.44 13.49
CA PHE A 90 -16.78 -17.48 12.77
C PHE A 90 -17.14 -18.95 12.49
N PRO A 91 -18.36 -19.42 12.85
CA PRO A 91 -18.77 -20.78 12.61
C PRO A 91 -18.76 -21.14 11.12
N ALA A 92 -18.49 -22.40 10.79
CA ALA A 92 -18.43 -22.82 9.39
C ALA A 92 -19.74 -22.60 8.62
N GLU A 93 -20.87 -22.68 9.31
CA GLU A 93 -22.21 -22.41 8.76
C GLU A 93 -22.45 -20.94 8.40
N THR A 94 -21.59 -20.02 8.84
CA THR A 94 -21.67 -18.61 8.49
C THR A 94 -20.90 -18.26 7.22
N LEU A 95 -20.24 -19.25 6.59
CA LEU A 95 -19.55 -19.08 5.32
C LEU A 95 -20.54 -18.84 4.19
N LEU A 96 -20.33 -17.76 3.45
CA LEU A 96 -21.15 -17.40 2.30
C LEU A 96 -20.58 -17.97 1.00
N VAL A 97 -21.46 -18.25 0.05
CA VAL A 97 -21.12 -18.80 -1.26
C VAL A 97 -21.09 -17.69 -2.31
N GLU A 98 -19.95 -17.55 -2.99
CA GLU A 98 -19.83 -16.60 -4.10
C GLU A 98 -20.74 -17.01 -5.27
N GLY A 99 -21.46 -16.04 -5.85
CA GLY A 99 -22.44 -16.25 -6.90
C GLY A 99 -23.87 -16.52 -6.40
N GLU A 100 -24.03 -17.06 -5.19
CA GLU A 100 -25.34 -17.28 -4.56
C GLU A 100 -25.65 -16.18 -3.53
N ASP A 101 -24.77 -16.00 -2.57
CA ASP A 101 -24.95 -15.08 -1.45
C ASP A 101 -24.39 -13.70 -1.72
N TYR A 102 -23.28 -13.64 -2.43
CA TYR A 102 -22.61 -12.38 -2.77
C TYR A 102 -21.88 -12.50 -4.11
N SER A 103 -21.48 -11.35 -4.62
CA SER A 103 -20.57 -11.26 -5.75
C SER A 103 -19.47 -10.22 -5.48
N LEU A 104 -18.28 -10.48 -6.05
CA LEU A 104 -17.18 -9.53 -6.04
C LEU A 104 -17.24 -8.68 -7.32
N ARG A 105 -17.30 -7.36 -7.16
CA ARG A 105 -17.13 -6.41 -8.26
C ARG A 105 -15.72 -5.85 -8.21
N ILE A 106 -14.97 -6.08 -9.28
CA ILE A 106 -13.64 -5.52 -9.51
C ILE A 106 -13.72 -4.70 -10.79
N ASP A 107 -13.27 -3.45 -10.76
CA ASP A 107 -13.06 -2.66 -11.98
C ASP A 107 -11.87 -3.19 -12.78
N GLY A 108 -11.75 -2.82 -14.05
CA GLY A 108 -10.71 -3.30 -14.96
C GLY A 108 -9.26 -3.05 -14.50
N GLY A 109 -9.05 -2.31 -13.42
CA GLY A 109 -7.75 -2.06 -12.80
C GLY A 109 -7.59 -2.68 -11.40
N GLY A 110 -8.59 -3.45 -10.91
CA GLY A 110 -8.57 -4.01 -9.56
C GLY A 110 -8.59 -2.96 -8.43
N ARG A 111 -8.80 -1.69 -8.77
CA ARG A 111 -8.71 -0.57 -7.83
C ARG A 111 -9.90 -0.48 -6.89
N THR A 112 -11.03 -1.06 -7.28
CA THR A 112 -12.22 -1.16 -6.47
C THR A 112 -12.49 -2.64 -6.19
N GLY A 113 -12.56 -3.02 -4.92
CA GLY A 113 -13.07 -4.30 -4.49
C GLY A 113 -14.37 -4.04 -3.74
N ILE A 114 -15.50 -4.38 -4.32
CA ILE A 114 -16.82 -4.19 -3.72
C ILE A 114 -17.51 -5.54 -3.64
N LEU A 115 -17.84 -5.95 -2.41
CA LEU A 115 -18.72 -7.08 -2.19
C LEU A 115 -20.17 -6.62 -2.29
N VAL A 116 -20.94 -7.27 -3.12
CA VAL A 116 -22.38 -7.01 -3.32
C VAL A 116 -23.16 -8.16 -2.72
N ARG A 117 -24.02 -7.90 -1.73
CA ARG A 117 -24.88 -8.92 -1.11
C ARG A 117 -26.10 -9.18 -2.00
N HIS A 118 -26.46 -10.46 -2.18
CA HIS A 118 -27.62 -10.82 -2.99
C HIS A 118 -28.85 -10.97 -2.11
N GLY A 119 -29.94 -10.33 -2.57
CA GLY A 119 -31.28 -10.51 -1.99
C GLY A 119 -31.50 -9.92 -0.59
N ARG A 120 -30.47 -9.36 0.06
CA ARG A 120 -30.57 -8.73 1.38
C ARG A 120 -29.45 -7.72 1.60
N PHE A 121 -29.52 -6.98 2.70
CA PHE A 121 -28.48 -6.05 3.13
C PHE A 121 -27.48 -6.75 4.04
N TRP A 122 -26.25 -6.26 4.05
CA TRP A 122 -25.26 -6.65 5.05
C TRP A 122 -25.74 -6.24 6.45
N PRO A 123 -25.68 -7.11 7.45
CA PRO A 123 -26.24 -6.85 8.77
C PRO A 123 -25.45 -5.76 9.50
N TYR A 124 -26.18 -4.95 10.26
CA TYR A 124 -25.57 -4.00 11.19
C TYR A 124 -24.88 -4.74 12.34
N SER A 125 -23.66 -4.33 12.68
CA SER A 125 -23.00 -4.72 13.91
C SER A 125 -23.49 -3.82 15.05
N TYR A 126 -24.63 -4.18 15.69
CA TYR A 126 -25.26 -3.38 16.75
C TYR A 126 -24.51 -3.36 18.09
N ARG A 127 -23.61 -4.29 18.34
CA ARG A 127 -22.87 -4.30 19.59
C ARG A 127 -21.62 -3.45 19.50
N ARG A 128 -21.78 -2.21 19.94
CA ARG A 128 -20.66 -1.43 20.45
C ARG A 128 -20.14 -2.15 21.70
N PRO A 129 -18.87 -2.52 21.81
CA PRO A 129 -18.34 -3.03 23.07
C PRO A 129 -18.64 -2.01 24.17
N PRO A 130 -19.17 -2.42 25.33
CA PRO A 130 -19.81 -1.51 26.31
C PRO A 130 -18.87 -0.48 26.94
N ASN A 131 -17.56 -0.52 26.70
CA ASN A 131 -16.58 0.25 27.46
C ASN A 131 -15.64 1.13 26.61
N ARG A 132 -15.92 1.40 25.33
CA ARG A 132 -15.09 2.33 24.54
C ARG A 132 -15.89 3.52 24.05
N LEU A 133 -15.99 4.54 24.91
CA LEU A 133 -16.32 5.90 24.52
C LEU A 133 -15.24 6.41 23.55
N GLY A 134 -15.62 6.65 22.28
CA GLY A 134 -14.82 7.47 21.36
C GLY A 134 -13.73 6.78 20.56
N SER A 135 -13.60 5.45 20.54
CA SER A 135 -12.71 4.80 19.58
C SER A 135 -13.48 4.44 18.31
N GLU A 136 -12.91 4.79 17.17
CA GLU A 136 -13.20 4.18 15.90
C GLU A 136 -13.30 2.66 16.11
N LEU A 137 -14.27 2.02 15.43
CA LEU A 137 -14.40 0.56 15.47
C LEU A 137 -13.02 -0.01 15.16
N SER A 138 -12.46 -0.76 16.11
CA SER A 138 -11.19 -1.44 15.87
C SER A 138 -11.34 -2.21 14.55
N PRO A 139 -10.38 -2.13 13.64
CA PRO A 139 -10.45 -2.86 12.36
C PRO A 139 -10.54 -4.39 12.54
N GLU A 140 -10.48 -4.85 13.79
CA GLU A 140 -10.52 -6.26 14.18
C GLU A 140 -11.93 -6.76 14.53
N PHE A 141 -12.96 -5.89 14.55
CA PHE A 141 -14.30 -6.27 14.99
C PHE A 141 -15.37 -5.95 13.93
N GLY A 142 -16.21 -6.91 13.63
CA GLY A 142 -17.34 -6.76 12.72
C GLY A 142 -18.13 -8.06 12.59
N SER A 143 -19.40 -7.97 12.20
CA SER A 143 -20.26 -9.13 11.94
C SER A 143 -19.92 -9.85 10.63
N ILE A 144 -19.02 -9.27 9.84
CA ILE A 144 -18.63 -9.81 8.54
C ILE A 144 -17.10 -9.93 8.53
N LYS A 145 -16.59 -11.14 8.31
CA LYS A 145 -15.17 -11.44 8.13
C LYS A 145 -14.92 -11.71 6.67
N VAL A 146 -13.93 -11.06 6.09
CA VAL A 146 -13.52 -11.25 4.69
C VAL A 146 -12.05 -11.63 4.63
N GLU A 147 -11.78 -12.76 4.01
CA GLU A 147 -10.43 -13.22 3.68
C GLU A 147 -10.22 -13.06 2.17
N TYR A 148 -9.22 -12.30 1.78
CA TYR A 148 -9.01 -11.96 0.38
C TYR A 148 -7.54 -11.68 0.07
N VAL A 149 -7.21 -11.71 -1.21
CA VAL A 149 -5.89 -11.35 -1.71
C VAL A 149 -5.97 -9.94 -2.29
N ALA A 150 -5.10 -9.07 -1.81
CA ALA A 150 -4.98 -7.72 -2.32
C ALA A 150 -3.52 -7.34 -2.56
N GLY A 151 -3.30 -6.47 -3.51
CA GLY A 151 -2.00 -6.00 -3.96
C GLY A 151 -1.75 -6.35 -5.42
N TYR A 152 -0.71 -5.76 -5.97
CA TYR A 152 -0.29 -5.99 -7.34
C TYR A 152 0.56 -7.26 -7.44
N THR A 153 0.45 -7.96 -8.57
CA THR A 153 1.39 -9.03 -8.94
C THR A 153 2.76 -8.44 -9.28
N ALA A 154 3.81 -9.27 -9.27
CA ALA A 154 5.16 -8.83 -9.60
C ALA A 154 5.24 -8.12 -10.98
N ASP A 155 4.48 -8.61 -11.96
CA ASP A 155 4.45 -8.05 -13.31
C ASP A 155 3.78 -6.66 -13.36
N GLN A 156 2.86 -6.40 -12.46
CA GLN A 156 2.14 -5.11 -12.36
C GLN A 156 2.90 -4.06 -11.54
N LEU A 157 3.95 -4.48 -10.82
CA LEU A 157 4.74 -3.60 -9.95
C LEU A 157 5.90 -2.90 -10.68
N GLY A 158 6.08 -3.13 -11.97
CA GLY A 158 7.22 -2.59 -12.74
C GLY A 158 7.39 -1.08 -12.56
N ASP A 159 6.33 -0.32 -12.71
CA ASP A 159 6.35 1.14 -12.55
C ASP A 159 6.67 1.58 -11.11
N ILE A 160 6.08 0.90 -10.12
CA ILE A 160 6.34 1.19 -8.71
C ILE A 160 7.77 0.84 -8.34
N ALA A 161 8.27 -0.31 -8.81
CA ALA A 161 9.67 -0.72 -8.60
C ALA A 161 10.64 0.28 -9.24
N GLU A 162 10.34 0.74 -10.46
CA GLU A 162 11.14 1.75 -11.15
C GLU A 162 11.17 3.06 -10.36
N ALA A 163 10.03 3.53 -9.85
CA ALA A 163 9.96 4.74 -9.03
C ALA A 163 10.81 4.63 -7.76
N VAL A 164 10.76 3.48 -7.07
CA VAL A 164 11.56 3.24 -5.87
C VAL A 164 13.06 3.22 -6.18
N LEU A 165 13.45 2.58 -7.28
CA LEU A 165 14.85 2.53 -7.70
C LEU A 165 15.38 3.91 -8.13
N LEU A 166 14.55 4.72 -8.81
CA LEU A 166 14.89 6.10 -9.16
C LEU A 166 15.09 6.95 -7.91
N GLU A 167 14.18 6.83 -6.95
CA GLU A 167 14.28 7.56 -5.67
C GLU A 167 15.53 7.15 -4.89
N ALA A 168 15.81 5.83 -4.78
CA ALA A 168 16.99 5.32 -4.10
C ALA A 168 18.29 5.80 -4.78
N ALA A 169 18.35 5.76 -6.10
CA ALA A 169 19.49 6.23 -6.88
C ALA A 169 19.73 7.73 -6.65
N SER A 170 18.67 8.55 -6.66
CA SER A 170 18.77 9.99 -6.42
C SER A 170 19.26 10.30 -5.00
N ARG A 171 18.76 9.60 -3.99
CA ARG A 171 19.24 9.73 -2.61
C ARG A 171 20.73 9.37 -2.47
N TYR A 172 21.16 8.33 -3.15
CA TYR A 172 22.58 7.94 -3.15
C TYR A 172 23.46 8.99 -3.82
N GLN A 173 23.05 9.49 -4.98
CA GLN A 173 23.77 10.53 -5.72
C GLN A 173 23.88 11.83 -4.93
N LEU A 174 22.80 12.25 -4.26
CA LEU A 174 22.80 13.41 -3.37
C LEU A 174 23.82 13.25 -2.23
N ARG A 175 23.96 12.03 -1.69
CA ARG A 175 24.93 11.75 -0.63
C ARG A 175 26.36 11.70 -1.14
N SER A 176 26.62 10.99 -2.25
CA SER A 176 27.96 10.74 -2.80
C SER A 176 28.55 11.96 -3.48
N GLY A 177 27.71 12.89 -3.91
CA GLY A 177 28.14 14.09 -4.60
C GLY A 177 28.75 15.18 -3.74
N GLY A 178 29.12 14.87 -2.48
CA GLY A 178 29.76 15.85 -1.59
C GLY A 178 28.91 17.11 -1.43
N VAL A 179 27.70 16.91 -0.89
CA VAL A 179 26.74 18.02 -0.78
C VAL A 179 27.21 19.06 0.23
N GLY A 180 27.95 20.05 -0.29
CA GLY A 180 27.93 21.36 0.33
C GLY A 180 26.54 22.01 0.07
N PRO A 181 26.14 22.99 0.86
CA PRO A 181 24.86 23.67 0.74
C PRO A 181 24.68 24.47 -0.57
N PHE A 182 25.60 24.35 -1.51
CA PHE A 182 25.65 25.19 -2.71
C PHE A 182 25.04 24.46 -3.92
N GLN A 183 23.99 25.05 -4.48
CA GLN A 183 23.34 24.62 -5.72
C GLN A 183 24.17 25.01 -6.96
N SER A 184 25.07 25.97 -6.84
CA SER A 184 25.94 26.42 -7.92
C SER A 184 27.28 26.87 -7.36
N GLU A 185 28.37 26.49 -7.99
CA GLU A 185 29.71 27.00 -7.78
C GLU A 185 30.16 27.68 -9.07
N SER A 186 30.68 28.90 -8.93
CA SER A 186 31.33 29.62 -10.02
C SER A 186 32.72 30.00 -9.55
N LEU A 187 33.73 29.42 -10.19
CA LEU A 187 35.12 29.83 -10.02
C LEU A 187 35.62 30.29 -11.39
N ASP A 188 36.55 31.22 -11.39
CA ASP A 188 37.07 31.94 -12.57
C ASP A 188 37.22 31.04 -13.82
N GLY A 189 36.26 31.15 -14.76
CA GLY A 189 36.19 30.34 -15.98
C GLY A 189 35.46 29.01 -15.91
N TYR A 190 34.97 28.60 -14.73
CA TYR A 190 34.20 27.39 -14.55
C TYR A 190 32.90 27.68 -13.76
N SER A 191 31.76 27.37 -14.38
CA SER A 191 30.46 27.44 -13.69
C SER A 191 29.80 26.05 -13.70
N TYR A 192 29.46 25.55 -12.55
CA TYR A 192 28.71 24.32 -12.37
C TYR A 192 27.36 24.63 -11.69
N SER A 193 26.30 24.28 -12.34
CA SER A 193 24.97 24.30 -11.71
C SER A 193 24.43 22.87 -11.69
N ARG A 194 24.03 22.41 -10.52
CA ARG A 194 23.30 21.15 -10.37
C ARG A 194 21.83 21.36 -10.70
N ALA A 195 21.24 20.38 -11.39
CA ALA A 195 19.80 20.35 -11.52
C ALA A 195 19.17 20.45 -10.14
N ASN A 196 18.26 21.38 -10.00
CA ASN A 196 17.53 21.60 -8.74
C ASN A 196 16.66 20.35 -8.47
N LEU A 197 17.21 19.40 -7.73
CA LEU A 197 16.40 18.37 -7.10
C LEU A 197 15.67 19.07 -5.94
N THR A 198 14.75 19.98 -6.28
CA THR A 198 13.90 20.63 -5.30
C THR A 198 13.09 19.53 -4.66
N ARG A 199 13.46 19.26 -3.42
CA ARG A 199 12.62 18.48 -2.52
C ARG A 199 11.22 19.05 -2.62
N ASP A 200 10.27 18.21 -3.05
CA ASP A 200 8.86 18.58 -3.11
C ASP A 200 8.48 19.33 -1.81
N PRO A 201 7.69 20.39 -1.85
CA PRO A 201 7.20 21.07 -0.65
C PRO A 201 6.54 20.14 0.36
N GLY A 202 6.10 18.94 -0.05
CA GLY A 202 5.65 17.84 0.80
C GLY A 202 6.77 16.90 1.31
N GLY A 203 8.02 17.05 0.87
CA GLY A 203 9.21 16.47 1.50
C GLY A 203 9.43 14.97 1.37
N ALA A 204 8.58 14.21 0.67
CA ALA A 204 8.64 12.75 0.65
C ALA A 204 9.67 12.17 -0.33
N PHE A 205 9.90 12.81 -1.48
CA PHE A 205 10.77 12.31 -2.55
C PHE A 205 11.91 13.27 -2.88
N ALA A 206 13.09 12.68 -3.14
CA ALA A 206 14.22 13.39 -3.69
C ALA A 206 14.12 13.53 -5.22
N ASN A 207 13.39 12.61 -5.87
CA ASN A 207 13.18 12.58 -7.31
C ASN A 207 11.74 12.90 -7.69
N PRO A 208 11.47 14.03 -8.39
CA PRO A 208 10.11 14.38 -8.83
C PRO A 208 9.50 13.35 -9.79
N LEU A 209 10.31 12.73 -10.66
CA LEU A 209 9.85 11.71 -11.59
C LEU A 209 9.35 10.46 -10.87
N ALA A 210 10.03 10.04 -9.80
CA ALA A 210 9.58 8.92 -8.98
C ALA A 210 8.18 9.18 -8.40
N ARG A 211 7.92 10.38 -7.92
CA ARG A 211 6.60 10.80 -7.44
C ARG A 211 5.55 10.78 -8.56
N ASP A 212 5.90 11.30 -9.74
CA ASP A 212 4.95 11.40 -10.85
C ASP A 212 4.55 10.00 -11.36
N ILE A 213 5.47 9.04 -11.35
CA ILE A 213 5.18 7.63 -11.65
C ILE A 213 4.24 7.04 -10.59
N LEU A 214 4.43 7.35 -9.31
CA LEU A 214 3.59 6.81 -8.23
C LEU A 214 2.20 7.47 -8.14
N LYS A 215 2.05 8.68 -8.66
CA LYS A 215 0.81 9.47 -8.54
C LYS A 215 -0.45 8.76 -9.03
N PRO A 216 -0.47 8.05 -10.18
CA PRO A 216 -1.64 7.30 -10.64
C PRO A 216 -2.05 6.14 -9.71
N HIS A 217 -1.10 5.62 -8.93
CA HIS A 217 -1.30 4.47 -8.04
C HIS A 217 -1.73 4.88 -6.62
N ARG A 218 -1.72 6.18 -6.31
CA ARG A 218 -2.06 6.67 -4.97
C ARG A 218 -3.52 6.43 -4.65
N LEU A 219 -3.80 5.89 -3.47
CA LEU A 219 -5.15 5.92 -2.89
C LEU A 219 -5.49 7.37 -2.53
N ILE A 220 -6.51 7.90 -3.17
CA ILE A 220 -7.09 9.18 -2.77
C ILE A 220 -8.04 8.84 -1.62
N PRO A 221 -7.81 9.33 -0.39
CA PRO A 221 -8.80 9.18 0.68
C PRO A 221 -10.10 9.85 0.19
N TRP A 222 -11.19 9.12 0.27
CA TRP A 222 -12.50 9.72 0.06
C TRP A 222 -12.71 10.74 1.17
N ALA A 223 -12.90 12.00 0.79
CA ALA A 223 -13.24 13.07 1.70
C ALA A 223 -14.71 12.94 2.15
#